data_5f765835f4df04ab1d8bde2b94cfab42
#
_entry.id   5f765835f4df04ab1d8bde2b94cfab42
#
_cell.length_a   1.000
_cell.length_b   1.000
_cell.length_c   1.000
_cell.angle_alpha   90.00
_cell.angle_beta   90.00
_cell.angle_gamma   90.00
#
_symmetry.space_group_name_H-M   'P 1'
#
loop_
_entity.id
_entity.type
_entity.pdbx_description
1 polymer ?
#
loop_
_entity_poly.entity_id
_entity_poly.type
_entity_poly.pdbx_seq_one_letter_code
_entity_poly.pdbx_strand_id
1 'polypeptide(L)'
;MPLNLLKTYNSLLELDSFSESERNISLGRIFHRDFIETDNFFRNKAVKPTPQEGKTTIEILFHHLTTHSEGKYHHRVYDRDRSMRIHWIKFHLQEKKADTIEVFSVKDKQAVRTYIYNEKESYIVVLEPKTPQYYYLITAFYIKGRNRYKIEKKRNRKLEGIY
;
A
#
# COMPACT_ATOMS: atom_id res chain seq x y z
N MET A 1 -10.68 -12.65 -21.15
CA MET A 1 -10.66 -12.72 -19.70
C MET A 1 -9.38 -12.13 -19.17
N PRO A 2 -9.47 -11.17 -18.30
CA PRO A 2 -8.26 -10.59 -17.77
C PRO A 2 -7.56 -11.59 -16.88
N LEU A 3 -6.35 -11.85 -17.22
CA LEU A 3 -5.48 -12.73 -16.47
C LEU A 3 -4.82 -11.99 -15.29
N ASN A 4 -5.57 -11.08 -14.63
CA ASN A 4 -5.05 -10.24 -13.55
C ASN A 4 -4.50 -11.06 -12.38
N LEU A 5 -5.10 -12.19 -12.08
CA LEU A 5 -4.60 -13.09 -11.04
C LEU A 5 -3.22 -13.70 -11.36
N LEU A 6 -2.82 -13.69 -12.63
CA LEU A 6 -1.52 -14.19 -13.07
C LEU A 6 -0.46 -13.08 -13.18
N LYS A 7 -0.86 -11.82 -13.00
CA LYS A 7 0.09 -10.71 -13.05
C LYS A 7 1.06 -10.78 -11.87
N THR A 8 2.32 -10.61 -12.18
CA THR A 8 3.39 -10.58 -11.19
C THR A 8 3.89 -9.15 -10.98
N TYR A 9 4.69 -8.96 -9.96
CA TYR A 9 5.39 -7.69 -9.76
C TYR A 9 6.19 -7.37 -11.02
N ASN A 10 6.12 -6.24 -11.30
CA ASN A 10 6.09 -4.96 -11.95
C ASN A 10 5.17 -4.90 -13.18
N SER A 11 4.37 -5.93 -13.44
CA SER A 11 3.27 -5.84 -14.39
C SER A 11 2.12 -5.03 -13.77
N LEU A 12 1.40 -4.29 -14.62
CA LEU A 12 0.19 -3.59 -14.19
C LEU A 12 -1.03 -4.46 -14.44
N LEU A 13 -2.02 -4.33 -13.57
CA LEU A 13 -3.32 -4.96 -13.79
C LEU A 13 -4.03 -4.30 -14.98
N GLU A 14 -4.81 -5.06 -15.71
CA GLU A 14 -5.64 -4.60 -16.82
C GLU A 14 -7.04 -4.28 -16.29
N LEU A 15 -7.31 -2.99 -16.09
CA LEU A 15 -8.56 -2.52 -15.50
C LEU A 15 -9.33 -1.53 -16.38
N ASP A 16 -8.68 -0.94 -17.38
CA ASP A 16 -9.23 0.17 -18.14
C ASP A 16 -10.44 -0.19 -19.02
N SER A 17 -10.50 -1.44 -19.46
CA SER A 17 -11.63 -1.92 -20.28
C SER A 17 -12.83 -2.40 -19.46
N PHE A 18 -12.73 -2.37 -18.14
CA PHE A 18 -13.76 -2.89 -17.26
C PHE A 18 -14.79 -1.84 -16.87
N SER A 19 -16.04 -2.27 -16.72
CA SER A 19 -17.03 -1.53 -15.95
C SER A 19 -16.58 -1.46 -14.48
N GLU A 20 -17.21 -0.56 -13.72
CA GLU A 20 -16.94 -0.45 -12.28
C GLU A 20 -17.14 -1.79 -11.55
N SER A 21 -18.23 -2.50 -11.87
CA SER A 21 -18.53 -3.80 -11.27
C SER A 21 -17.47 -4.85 -11.58
N GLU A 22 -17.07 -4.98 -12.83
CA GLU A 22 -16.03 -5.91 -13.26
C GLU A 22 -14.68 -5.59 -12.62
N ARG A 23 -14.34 -4.31 -12.56
CA ARG A 23 -13.12 -3.82 -11.93
C ARG A 23 -13.09 -4.19 -10.43
N ASN A 24 -14.17 -3.95 -9.71
CA ASN A 24 -14.28 -4.26 -8.29
C ASN A 24 -14.19 -5.78 -8.04
N ILE A 25 -14.78 -6.59 -8.89
CA ILE A 25 -14.67 -8.05 -8.80
C ILE A 25 -13.21 -8.49 -9.01
N SER A 26 -12.54 -7.98 -10.03
CA SER A 26 -11.16 -8.33 -10.34
C SER A 26 -10.21 -7.91 -9.20
N LEU A 27 -10.32 -6.69 -8.72
CA LEU A 27 -9.53 -6.17 -7.60
C LEU A 27 -9.82 -6.94 -6.31
N GLY A 28 -11.09 -7.25 -6.05
CA GLY A 28 -11.50 -8.01 -4.88
C GLY A 28 -10.88 -9.41 -4.82
N ARG A 29 -10.77 -10.09 -5.96
CA ARG A 29 -10.11 -11.41 -6.05
C ARG A 29 -8.63 -11.35 -5.72
N ILE A 30 -7.92 -10.33 -6.21
CA ILE A 30 -6.49 -10.13 -5.93
C ILE A 30 -6.31 -9.79 -4.46
N PHE A 31 -7.12 -8.87 -3.94
CA PHE A 31 -7.09 -8.49 -2.54
C PHE A 31 -7.36 -9.69 -1.63
N HIS A 32 -8.34 -10.51 -1.95
CA HIS A 32 -8.66 -11.72 -1.20
C HIS A 32 -7.45 -12.67 -1.14
N ARG A 33 -6.84 -12.94 -2.29
CA ARG A 33 -5.64 -13.77 -2.37
C ARG A 33 -4.50 -13.23 -1.51
N ASP A 34 -4.23 -11.92 -1.58
CA ASP A 34 -3.05 -11.32 -0.97
C ASP A 34 -3.22 -10.96 0.51
N PHE A 35 -4.44 -10.67 0.95
CA PHE A 35 -4.70 -10.13 2.29
C PHE A 35 -5.65 -10.96 3.16
N ILE A 36 -6.37 -11.90 2.59
CA ILE A 36 -7.34 -12.74 3.32
C ILE A 36 -6.86 -14.19 3.39
N GLU A 37 -6.49 -14.78 2.26
CA GLU A 37 -6.05 -16.17 2.21
C GLU A 37 -4.67 -16.41 2.84
N THR A 38 -3.85 -15.38 2.90
CA THR A 38 -2.49 -15.48 3.45
C THR A 38 -2.21 -14.34 4.41
N ASP A 39 -1.52 -14.67 5.49
CA ASP A 39 -0.99 -13.67 6.42
C ASP A 39 0.13 -12.88 5.76
N ASN A 40 0.26 -11.62 6.14
CA ASN A 40 1.33 -10.75 5.67
C ASN A 40 2.27 -10.42 6.81
N PHE A 41 3.56 -10.43 6.50
CA PHE A 41 4.62 -10.10 7.44
C PHE A 41 5.60 -9.12 6.82
N PHE A 42 6.18 -8.29 7.66
CA PHE A 42 7.31 -7.44 7.32
C PHE A 42 8.36 -7.62 8.41
N ARG A 43 9.53 -8.13 8.05
CA ARG A 43 10.65 -8.40 8.98
C ARG A 43 10.20 -9.17 10.23
N ASN A 44 9.49 -10.27 9.99
CA ASN A 44 8.97 -11.18 11.02
C ASN A 44 7.88 -10.61 11.94
N LYS A 45 7.34 -9.45 11.62
CA LYS A 45 6.21 -8.86 12.34
C LYS A 45 4.96 -8.90 11.46
N ALA A 46 3.84 -9.27 12.06
CA ALA A 46 2.56 -9.30 11.33
C ALA A 46 2.16 -7.92 10.81
N VAL A 47 1.64 -7.87 9.60
CA VAL A 47 1.08 -6.67 9.00
C VAL A 47 -0.44 -6.80 8.98
N LYS A 48 -1.12 -5.90 9.66
CA LYS A 48 -2.57 -5.93 9.89
C LYS A 48 -3.26 -4.71 9.31
N PRO A 49 -4.56 -4.80 8.95
CA PRO A 49 -5.34 -3.61 8.61
C PRO A 49 -5.45 -2.66 9.80
N THR A 50 -5.48 -1.36 9.52
CA THR A 50 -5.73 -0.35 10.55
C THR A 50 -7.17 -0.48 11.06
N PRO A 51 -7.40 -0.63 12.38
CA PRO A 51 -8.75 -0.71 12.92
C PRO A 51 -9.47 0.64 12.79
N GLN A 52 -10.77 0.58 12.53
CA GLN A 52 -11.64 1.75 12.52
C GLN A 52 -13.01 1.37 13.09
N GLU A 53 -13.53 2.19 13.98
CA GLU A 53 -14.80 1.94 14.66
C GLU A 53 -15.99 1.78 13.69
N GLY A 54 -16.83 0.79 13.96
CA GLY A 54 -18.10 0.59 13.26
C GLY A 54 -18.01 0.02 11.85
N LYS A 55 -16.83 -0.37 11.37
CA LYS A 55 -16.64 -0.97 10.04
C LYS A 55 -15.68 -2.15 10.10
N THR A 56 -15.85 -3.11 9.18
CA THR A 56 -14.89 -4.19 9.04
C THR A 56 -13.57 -3.62 8.52
N THR A 57 -12.49 -3.92 9.23
CA THR A 57 -11.16 -3.37 8.94
C THR A 57 -10.64 -3.79 7.57
N ILE A 58 -11.02 -4.98 7.11
CA ILE A 58 -10.60 -5.52 5.81
C ILE A 58 -11.25 -4.77 4.64
N GLU A 59 -12.54 -4.43 4.75
CA GLU A 59 -13.25 -3.64 3.74
C GLU A 59 -12.71 -2.22 3.64
N ILE A 60 -12.38 -1.63 4.79
CA ILE A 60 -11.76 -0.31 4.85
C ILE A 60 -10.40 -0.33 4.16
N LEU A 61 -9.59 -1.35 4.43
CA LEU A 61 -8.28 -1.50 3.80
C LEU A 61 -8.41 -1.60 2.28
N PHE A 62 -9.30 -2.46 1.79
CA PHE A 62 -9.55 -2.59 0.36
C PHE A 62 -9.94 -1.25 -0.28
N HIS A 63 -10.89 -0.56 0.35
CA HIS A 63 -11.34 0.75 -0.13
C HIS A 63 -10.20 1.77 -0.13
N HIS A 64 -9.39 1.78 0.91
CA HIS A 64 -8.24 2.68 1.04
C HIS A 64 -7.15 2.41 0.00
N LEU A 65 -6.93 1.15 -0.35
CA LEU A 65 -5.91 0.74 -1.33
C LEU A 65 -6.34 0.93 -2.80
N THR A 66 -7.61 1.18 -3.05
CA THR A 66 -8.16 1.34 -4.42
C THR A 66 -8.69 2.74 -4.70
N THR A 67 -8.70 3.61 -3.71
CA THR A 67 -9.23 4.98 -3.82
C THR A 67 -8.29 5.99 -3.19
N HIS A 68 -8.49 7.27 -3.51
CA HIS A 68 -7.84 8.39 -2.80
C HIS A 68 -8.87 9.45 -2.41
N SER A 69 -8.51 10.30 -1.44
CA SER A 69 -9.35 11.43 -1.03
C SER A 69 -9.24 12.58 -2.01
N GLU A 70 -10.37 13.18 -2.36
CA GLU A 70 -10.46 14.29 -3.26
C GLU A 70 -11.40 15.38 -2.74
N GLY A 71 -11.09 16.64 -3.06
CA GLY A 71 -11.92 17.80 -2.76
C GLY A 71 -11.94 18.23 -1.30
N LYS A 72 -12.70 19.29 -1.03
CA LYS A 72 -12.81 19.93 0.28
C LYS A 72 -13.38 19.00 1.38
N TYR A 73 -14.28 18.10 1.00
CA TYR A 73 -14.97 17.21 1.92
C TYR A 73 -14.30 15.83 2.03
N HIS A 74 -13.12 15.67 1.42
CA HIS A 74 -12.32 14.44 1.49
C HIS A 74 -13.09 13.18 1.08
N HIS A 75 -14.01 13.28 0.11
CA HIS A 75 -14.68 12.10 -0.43
C HIS A 75 -13.68 11.26 -1.22
N ARG A 76 -13.92 9.95 -1.26
CA ARG A 76 -13.00 9.03 -1.89
C ARG A 76 -13.46 8.67 -3.29
N VAL A 77 -12.50 8.69 -4.22
CA VAL A 77 -12.72 8.35 -5.62
C VAL A 77 -11.74 7.24 -6.05
N TYR A 78 -12.13 6.51 -7.08
CA TYR A 78 -11.29 5.46 -7.65
C TYR A 78 -9.91 5.99 -8.04
N ASP A 79 -8.87 5.28 -7.61
CA ASP A 79 -7.50 5.58 -7.96
C ASP A 79 -6.94 4.50 -8.87
N ARG A 80 -6.83 4.82 -10.15
CA ARG A 80 -6.35 3.90 -11.19
C ARG A 80 -4.91 3.43 -10.91
N ASP A 81 -4.02 4.37 -10.67
CA ASP A 81 -2.60 4.07 -10.48
C ASP A 81 -2.35 3.21 -9.25
N ARG A 82 -3.08 3.48 -8.18
CA ARG A 82 -3.04 2.72 -6.94
C ARG A 82 -3.60 1.30 -7.15
N SER A 83 -4.74 1.20 -7.79
CA SER A 83 -5.45 -0.06 -8.03
C SER A 83 -4.69 -1.00 -8.96
N MET A 84 -4.08 -0.49 -10.02
CA MET A 84 -3.30 -1.29 -10.97
C MET A 84 -2.06 -1.94 -10.36
N ARG A 85 -1.66 -1.49 -9.16
CA ARG A 85 -0.48 -1.95 -8.44
C ARG A 85 -0.79 -2.59 -7.09
N ILE A 86 -2.04 -2.95 -6.82
CA ILE A 86 -2.42 -3.50 -5.51
C ILE A 86 -1.61 -4.77 -5.15
N HIS A 87 -1.30 -5.60 -6.14
CA HIS A 87 -0.50 -6.83 -5.96
C HIS A 87 0.99 -6.56 -5.70
N TRP A 88 1.46 -5.32 -5.88
CA TRP A 88 2.84 -4.93 -5.59
C TRP A 88 3.11 -4.83 -4.09
N ILE A 89 2.09 -4.62 -3.27
CA ILE A 89 2.23 -4.45 -1.82
C ILE A 89 2.91 -5.66 -1.20
N LYS A 90 2.42 -6.85 -1.47
CA LYS A 90 2.98 -8.09 -0.93
C LYS A 90 4.43 -8.31 -1.32
N PHE A 91 4.78 -8.00 -2.56
CA PHE A 91 6.16 -8.05 -3.04
C PHE A 91 7.08 -7.14 -2.21
N HIS A 92 6.64 -5.92 -1.92
CA HIS A 92 7.41 -4.97 -1.13
C HIS A 92 7.51 -5.38 0.33
N LEU A 93 6.45 -5.93 0.92
CA LEU A 93 6.50 -6.46 2.29
C LEU A 93 7.50 -7.60 2.43
N GLN A 94 7.66 -8.41 1.41
CA GLN A 94 8.61 -9.52 1.39
C GLN A 94 10.06 -9.10 1.08
N GLU A 95 10.27 -7.82 0.78
CA GLU A 95 11.59 -7.24 0.43
C GLU A 95 12.32 -8.01 -0.69
N LYS A 96 11.58 -8.57 -1.62
CA LYS A 96 12.16 -9.15 -2.83
C LYS A 96 12.84 -8.03 -3.62
N LYS A 97 14.09 -8.19 -4.02
CA LYS A 97 14.95 -7.16 -4.61
C LYS A 97 15.26 -6.02 -3.63
N ALA A 98 15.80 -6.37 -2.49
CA ALA A 98 16.20 -5.42 -1.45
C ALA A 98 17.18 -4.33 -1.92
N ASP A 99 17.93 -4.57 -2.99
CA ASP A 99 18.85 -3.61 -3.62
C ASP A 99 18.13 -2.39 -4.24
N THR A 100 16.85 -2.52 -4.58
CA THR A 100 16.06 -1.43 -5.18
C THR A 100 15.07 -0.79 -4.19
N ILE A 101 15.00 -1.32 -2.98
CA ILE A 101 14.04 -0.90 -1.96
C ILE A 101 14.79 -0.31 -0.78
N GLU A 102 14.44 0.91 -0.39
CA GLU A 102 14.92 1.53 0.85
C GLU A 102 13.83 1.49 1.91
N VAL A 103 14.19 1.08 3.11
CA VAL A 103 13.29 1.11 4.28
C VAL A 103 13.79 2.18 5.24
N PHE A 104 12.91 3.07 5.65
CA PHE A 104 13.22 4.09 6.65
C PHE A 104 12.01 4.42 7.51
N SER A 105 12.27 4.87 8.74
CA SER A 105 11.23 5.33 9.67
C SER A 105 11.34 6.83 9.90
N VAL A 106 10.20 7.48 10.06
CA VAL A 106 10.10 8.92 10.30
C VAL A 106 9.13 9.17 11.44
N LYS A 107 9.45 10.11 12.31
CA LYS A 107 8.51 10.59 13.31
C LYS A 107 7.63 11.68 12.68
N ASP A 108 6.42 11.32 12.36
CA ASP A 108 5.37 12.26 11.97
C ASP A 108 4.65 12.82 13.20
N LYS A 109 3.78 13.83 13.00
CA LYS A 109 3.12 14.53 14.12
C LYS A 109 2.34 13.61 15.07
N GLN A 110 1.76 12.55 14.54
CA GLN A 110 0.86 11.66 15.28
C GLN A 110 1.50 10.32 15.67
N ALA A 111 2.48 9.84 14.91
CA ALA A 111 3.08 8.53 15.13
C ALA A 111 4.36 8.36 14.33
N VAL A 112 5.15 7.35 14.69
CA VAL A 112 6.23 6.87 13.83
C VAL A 112 5.62 6.14 12.65
N ARG A 113 6.14 6.39 11.45
CA ARG A 113 5.76 5.70 10.22
C ARG A 113 6.99 5.05 9.61
N THR A 114 6.83 3.84 9.15
CA THR A 114 7.88 3.10 8.44
C THR A 114 7.50 2.98 6.98
N TYR A 115 8.43 3.38 6.12
CA TYR A 115 8.25 3.48 4.69
C TYR A 115 9.06 2.42 3.98
N ILE A 116 8.44 1.69 3.08
CA ILE A 116 9.10 0.79 2.15
C ILE A 116 9.06 1.50 0.80
N TYR A 117 10.19 2.07 0.39
CA TYR A 117 10.27 2.98 -0.74
C TYR A 117 11.03 2.36 -1.90
N ASN A 118 10.38 2.27 -3.03
CA ASN A 118 10.98 1.83 -4.29
C ASN A 118 11.07 3.04 -5.22
N GLU A 119 12.22 3.71 -5.21
CA GLU A 119 12.45 4.92 -5.98
C GLU A 119 12.38 4.65 -7.48
N LYS A 120 12.95 3.54 -7.94
CA LYS A 120 12.98 3.15 -9.35
C LYS A 120 11.57 2.98 -9.93
N GLU A 121 10.68 2.34 -9.19
CA GLU A 121 9.30 2.08 -9.62
C GLU A 121 8.33 3.16 -9.14
N SER A 122 8.82 4.19 -8.44
CA SER A 122 7.99 5.26 -7.87
C SER A 122 6.84 4.73 -7.01
N TYR A 123 7.14 3.75 -6.15
CA TYR A 123 6.13 3.09 -5.33
C TYR A 123 6.52 3.10 -3.85
N ILE A 124 5.52 3.23 -3.00
CA ILE A 124 5.75 3.27 -1.56
C ILE A 124 4.65 2.50 -0.81
N VAL A 125 5.07 1.77 0.22
CA VAL A 125 4.18 1.17 1.20
C VAL A 125 4.43 1.86 2.54
N VAL A 126 3.38 2.26 3.22
CA VAL A 126 3.45 2.98 4.50
C VAL A 126 2.88 2.11 5.60
N LEU A 127 3.71 1.84 6.59
CA LEU A 127 3.38 1.06 7.77
C LEU A 127 3.43 1.92 9.03
N GLU A 128 2.66 1.55 10.03
CA GLU A 128 2.77 2.11 11.37
C GLU A 128 3.18 1.03 12.37
N PRO A 129 4.38 1.12 12.96
CA PRO A 129 4.80 0.16 13.97
C PRO A 129 3.93 0.26 15.22
N LYS A 130 3.46 -0.87 15.67
CA LYS A 130 2.76 -1.03 16.95
C LYS A 130 3.56 -1.99 17.81
N THR A 131 3.97 -1.55 18.94
CA THR A 131 4.89 -2.17 19.91
C THR A 131 5.17 -3.66 19.71
N PRO A 132 6.28 -4.19 19.99
CA PRO A 132 7.33 -4.71 19.13
C PRO A 132 6.85 -5.81 18.16
N GLN A 133 5.56 -6.10 18.10
CA GLN A 133 5.02 -7.34 17.55
C GLN A 133 4.37 -7.24 16.17
N TYR A 134 3.87 -6.05 15.77
CA TYR A 134 3.15 -5.93 14.50
C TYR A 134 3.17 -4.52 13.93
N TYR A 135 2.72 -4.42 12.67
CA TYR A 135 2.50 -3.17 11.95
C TYR A 135 1.05 -3.04 11.53
N TYR A 136 0.55 -1.82 11.47
CA TYR A 136 -0.62 -1.52 10.66
C TYR A 136 -0.20 -1.11 9.25
N LEU A 137 -0.87 -1.66 8.24
CA LEU A 137 -0.78 -1.17 6.87
C LEU A 137 -1.63 0.08 6.74
N ILE A 138 -0.97 1.21 6.54
CA ILE A 138 -1.64 2.51 6.44
C ILE A 138 -2.11 2.78 5.03
N THR A 139 -1.19 2.67 4.06
CA THR A 139 -1.49 2.88 2.65
C THR A 139 -0.34 2.37 1.78
N ALA A 140 -0.61 2.29 0.49
CA ALA A 140 0.40 2.07 -0.53
C ALA A 140 -0.03 2.79 -1.80
N PHE A 141 0.90 3.44 -2.49
CA PHE A 141 0.54 4.20 -3.68
C PHE A 141 1.72 4.42 -4.63
N TYR A 142 1.36 4.70 -5.88
CA TYR A 142 2.28 5.18 -6.90
C TYR A 142 2.57 6.65 -6.68
N ILE A 143 3.86 7.01 -6.66
CA ILE A 143 4.33 8.37 -6.35
C ILE A 143 4.42 9.17 -7.63
N LYS A 144 3.70 10.27 -7.70
CA LYS A 144 3.75 11.21 -8.82
C LYS A 144 3.64 12.66 -8.38
N GLY A 145 4.19 13.57 -9.18
CA GLY A 145 4.09 15.00 -8.94
C GLY A 145 4.66 15.43 -7.59
N ARG A 146 3.89 16.25 -6.88
CA ARG A 146 4.28 16.81 -5.57
C ARG A 146 4.52 15.77 -4.49
N ASN A 147 3.98 14.57 -4.65
CA ASN A 147 4.16 13.51 -3.65
C ASN A 147 5.61 13.04 -3.60
N ARG A 148 6.33 13.04 -4.72
CA ARG A 148 7.77 12.71 -4.73
C ARG A 148 8.55 13.65 -3.80
N TYR A 149 8.33 14.95 -3.92
CA TYR A 149 8.97 15.94 -3.05
C TYR A 149 8.65 15.69 -1.56
N LYS A 150 7.40 15.37 -1.25
CA LYS A 150 6.99 15.07 0.11
C LYS A 150 7.70 13.83 0.68
N ILE A 151 7.87 12.80 -0.14
CA ILE A 151 8.57 11.57 0.26
C ILE A 151 10.06 11.84 0.47
N GLU A 152 10.71 12.56 -0.45
CA GLU A 152 12.12 12.94 -0.29
C GLU A 152 12.34 13.77 0.98
N LYS A 153 11.44 14.70 1.26
CA LYS A 153 11.51 15.50 2.48
C LYS A 153 11.38 14.64 3.75
N LYS A 154 10.56 13.60 3.73
CA LYS A 154 10.46 12.62 4.82
C LYS A 154 11.73 11.79 4.93
N ARG A 155 12.23 11.27 3.83
CA ARG A 155 13.48 10.50 3.76
C ARG A 155 14.65 11.27 4.36
N ASN A 156 14.74 12.58 4.11
CA ASN A 156 15.79 13.43 4.68
C ASN A 156 15.69 13.61 6.20
N ARG A 157 14.53 13.33 6.78
CA ARG A 157 14.29 13.37 8.23
C ARG A 157 14.22 12.00 8.87
N LYS A 158 14.70 10.96 8.18
CA LYS A 158 14.63 9.60 8.69
C LYS A 158 15.34 9.45 10.03
N LEU A 159 14.77 8.60 10.88
CA LEU A 159 15.37 8.20 12.13
C LEU A 159 16.59 7.31 11.89
N GLU A 160 17.47 7.19 12.86
CA GLU A 160 18.65 6.30 12.77
C GLU A 160 18.25 4.84 12.65
N GLY A 161 17.18 4.44 13.37
CA GLY A 161 16.67 3.07 13.37
C GLY A 161 15.45 2.90 12.48
N ILE A 162 15.14 1.65 12.19
CA ILE A 162 13.89 1.22 11.55
C ILE A 162 13.03 0.58 12.63
N TYR A 163 11.82 1.08 12.77
CA TYR A 163 10.88 0.65 13.80
C TYR A 163 9.77 -0.21 13.23
#